data_35fee7a56d18d31028744d8926f10c46
#
_entry.id   35fee7a56d18d31028744d8926f10c46
#
_cell.length_a   1.000
_cell.length_b   1.000
_cell.length_c   1.000
_cell.angle_alpha   90.00
_cell.angle_beta   90.00
_cell.angle_gamma   90.00
#
_symmetry.space_group_name_H-M   'P 1'
#
loop_
_entity.id
_entity.type
_entity.pdbx_description
1 polymer ?
#
loop_
_entity_poly.entity_id
_entity_poly.type
_entity_poly.pdbx_seq_one_letter_code
_entity_poly.pdbx_strand_id
1 'polypeptide(L)'
;YTTLFRSLSSATQVKFALMDKTGTLTTGKFSVTHLEIYKGDKNQALSLMAALDKQSTHPLAQAIVAYADQHAAPNQTATEVENLPGYGVAGKVNDTYYLLVSSRYLADHDIAFTPVVQDGTVSYLIADKQVIAAVVQSDSLRDTAKDFVKQLLKQGITPVLVTGDNIKTAQAVANQLTIDAVHAEVSPQEKIALVADYQKRGRVMMIGDGINDAPALAQANLSVAIGAGTQVAQASADTVLIANHLPKIIDFLALAKRANVKQIENLWWGAGYNIIAMPLAAGILSGFGILLNPMIGAIIMSISTLIVALNAMTLNTPAKSR
;
A
#
# COMPACT_ATOMS: atom_id res chain seq x y z
N TYR A 1 -20.05 -1.41 -16.37
CA TYR A 1 -20.59 -2.60 -15.65
C TYR A 1 -19.64 -3.80 -15.70
N THR A 2 -18.96 -4.06 -16.83
CA THR A 2 -18.07 -5.23 -17.00
C THR A 2 -16.81 -5.18 -16.13
N THR A 3 -16.18 -4.02 -15.95
CA THR A 3 -15.00 -3.84 -15.09
C THR A 3 -15.31 -4.11 -13.63
N LEU A 4 -16.41 -3.57 -13.10
CA LEU A 4 -16.81 -3.76 -11.70
C LEU A 4 -17.07 -5.25 -11.37
N PHE A 5 -17.76 -5.96 -12.25
CA PHE A 5 -17.99 -7.41 -12.10
C PHE A 5 -16.69 -8.20 -12.14
N ARG A 6 -15.75 -7.82 -13.02
CA ARG A 6 -14.44 -8.45 -13.12
C ARG A 6 -13.64 -8.28 -11.84
N SER A 7 -13.60 -7.07 -11.29
CA SER A 7 -12.88 -6.75 -10.06
C SER A 7 -13.46 -7.48 -8.86
N LEU A 8 -14.79 -7.52 -8.72
CA LEU A 8 -15.46 -8.27 -7.65
C LEU A 8 -15.18 -9.78 -7.75
N SER A 9 -15.29 -10.37 -8.95
CA SER A 9 -14.98 -11.78 -9.17
C SER A 9 -13.50 -12.09 -8.90
N SER A 10 -12.59 -11.20 -9.32
CA SER A 10 -11.16 -11.34 -9.06
C SER A 10 -10.85 -11.29 -7.56
N ALA A 11 -11.51 -10.39 -6.82
CA ALA A 11 -11.33 -10.23 -5.38
C ALA A 11 -11.64 -11.50 -4.58
N THR A 12 -12.57 -12.32 -5.05
CA THR A 12 -12.94 -13.58 -4.36
C THR A 12 -11.90 -14.70 -4.48
N GLN A 13 -11.00 -14.60 -5.46
CA GLN A 13 -10.06 -15.65 -5.84
C GLN A 13 -8.61 -15.25 -5.64
N VAL A 14 -8.35 -14.11 -4.98
CA VAL A 14 -6.99 -13.63 -4.69
C VAL A 14 -6.24 -14.67 -3.86
N LYS A 15 -5.05 -15.04 -4.31
CA LYS A 15 -4.10 -15.91 -3.61
C LYS A 15 -2.89 -15.15 -3.08
N PHE A 16 -2.43 -14.14 -3.81
CA PHE A 16 -1.24 -13.37 -3.49
C PHE A 16 -1.59 -11.89 -3.41
N ALA A 17 -1.10 -11.22 -2.37
CA ALA A 17 -1.17 -9.78 -2.23
C ALA A 17 0.25 -9.21 -2.34
N LEU A 18 0.61 -8.71 -3.52
CA LEU A 18 1.86 -7.99 -3.75
C LEU A 18 1.68 -6.56 -3.27
N MET A 19 2.52 -6.13 -2.36
CA MET A 19 2.40 -4.83 -1.69
C MET A 19 3.69 -4.04 -1.86
N ASP A 20 3.56 -2.83 -2.40
CA ASP A 20 4.68 -1.89 -2.33
C ASP A 20 4.93 -1.46 -0.89
N LYS A 21 6.15 -1.03 -0.58
CA LYS A 21 6.50 -0.51 0.73
C LYS A 21 6.07 0.94 0.89
N THR A 22 6.68 1.80 0.07
CA THR A 22 6.65 3.26 0.26
C THR A 22 5.28 3.85 -0.08
N GLY A 23 4.69 4.60 0.86
CA GLY A 23 3.35 5.18 0.69
C GLY A 23 2.20 4.17 0.77
N THR A 24 2.49 2.86 0.78
CA THR A 24 1.53 1.76 0.86
C THR A 24 1.49 1.14 2.25
N LEU A 25 2.47 0.32 2.61
CA LEU A 25 2.62 -0.22 3.97
C LEU A 25 3.15 0.83 4.94
N THR A 26 3.85 1.81 4.42
CA THR A 26 4.35 2.99 5.14
C THR A 26 3.47 4.21 4.86
N THR A 27 3.67 5.26 5.64
CA THR A 27 2.89 6.49 5.52
C THR A 27 3.30 7.37 4.35
N GLY A 28 4.46 7.11 3.74
CA GLY A 28 5.12 8.00 2.78
C GLY A 28 5.73 9.25 3.44
N LYS A 29 5.68 9.32 4.78
CA LYS A 29 6.26 10.40 5.56
C LYS A 29 7.49 9.88 6.29
N PHE A 30 8.63 10.51 6.02
CA PHE A 30 9.84 10.23 6.77
C PHE A 30 9.72 10.75 8.19
N SER A 31 10.31 10.00 9.13
CA SER A 31 10.47 10.41 10.52
C SER A 31 11.88 10.08 10.98
N VAL A 32 12.40 10.85 11.94
CA VAL A 32 13.67 10.55 12.60
C VAL A 32 13.44 9.38 13.54
N THR A 33 14.16 8.28 13.30
CA THR A 33 14.09 7.05 14.10
C THR A 33 15.24 6.95 15.08
N HIS A 34 16.39 7.54 14.75
CA HIS A 34 17.56 7.53 15.62
C HIS A 34 18.41 8.79 15.41
N LEU A 35 19.02 9.24 16.48
CA LEU A 35 19.97 10.35 16.47
C LEU A 35 21.21 9.93 17.28
N GLU A 36 22.34 9.83 16.62
CA GLU A 36 23.63 9.51 17.20
C GLU A 36 24.44 10.80 17.38
N ILE A 37 25.04 10.99 18.55
CA ILE A 37 25.87 12.15 18.85
C ILE A 37 27.31 11.69 19.07
N TYR A 38 28.22 12.16 18.26
CA TYR A 38 29.65 11.90 18.38
C TYR A 38 30.37 12.97 19.18
N LYS A 39 29.89 14.25 19.09
CA LYS A 39 30.51 15.39 19.78
C LYS A 39 29.45 16.44 20.08
N GLY A 40 29.47 16.95 21.32
CA GLY A 40 28.60 18.06 21.75
C GLY A 40 27.28 17.62 22.36
N ASP A 41 26.28 18.47 22.29
CA ASP A 41 24.94 18.24 22.90
C ASP A 41 23.90 17.87 21.85
N LYS A 42 22.98 17.00 22.27
CA LYS A 42 21.87 16.49 21.43
C LYS A 42 20.98 17.62 20.88
N ASN A 43 20.58 18.55 21.75
CA ASN A 43 19.66 19.61 21.36
C ASN A 43 20.35 20.61 20.43
N GLN A 44 21.65 20.86 20.65
CA GLN A 44 22.46 21.70 19.76
C GLN A 44 22.61 21.08 18.37
N ALA A 45 22.98 19.81 18.29
CA ALA A 45 23.10 19.10 17.01
C ALA A 45 21.78 19.11 16.22
N LEU A 46 20.66 18.81 16.91
CA LEU A 46 19.34 18.80 16.31
C LEU A 46 18.91 20.20 15.83
N SER A 47 19.21 21.24 16.62
CA SER A 47 18.95 22.62 16.26
C SER A 47 19.74 23.07 15.00
N LEU A 48 21.02 22.66 14.88
CA LEU A 48 21.85 22.92 13.70
C LEU A 48 21.32 22.22 12.45
N MET A 49 20.96 20.91 12.56
CA MET A 49 20.36 20.15 11.46
C MET A 49 19.07 20.80 10.98
N ALA A 50 18.17 21.15 11.93
CA ALA A 50 16.90 21.81 11.60
C ALA A 50 17.11 23.19 10.97
N ALA A 51 18.09 23.95 11.41
CA ALA A 51 18.41 25.28 10.83
C ALA A 51 18.83 25.16 9.36
N LEU A 52 19.66 24.15 9.00
CA LEU A 52 20.10 23.92 7.64
C LEU A 52 18.94 23.48 6.74
N ASP A 53 18.03 22.64 7.26
CA ASP A 53 16.93 22.06 6.51
C ASP A 53 15.62 22.88 6.49
N LYS A 54 15.58 23.99 7.25
CA LYS A 54 14.36 24.76 7.48
C LYS A 54 13.67 25.26 6.21
N GLN A 55 14.41 25.56 5.16
CA GLN A 55 13.89 26.08 3.89
C GLN A 55 13.68 24.98 2.86
N SER A 56 14.07 23.75 3.16
CA SER A 56 13.97 22.62 2.23
C SER A 56 12.57 22.03 2.22
N THR A 57 12.05 21.78 1.02
CA THR A 57 10.79 21.03 0.82
C THR A 57 11.00 19.51 0.74
N HIS A 58 12.24 19.06 0.86
CA HIS A 58 12.54 17.63 0.77
C HIS A 58 11.97 16.87 1.97
N PRO A 59 11.32 15.69 1.78
CA PRO A 59 10.69 14.94 2.87
C PRO A 59 11.63 14.60 4.05
N LEU A 60 12.91 14.31 3.78
CA LEU A 60 13.91 14.06 4.82
C LEU A 60 14.18 15.31 5.65
N ALA A 61 14.32 16.48 5.00
CA ALA A 61 14.51 17.75 5.69
C ALA A 61 13.32 18.09 6.59
N GLN A 62 12.10 17.94 6.08
CA GLN A 62 10.89 18.18 6.86
C GLN A 62 10.79 17.25 8.08
N ALA A 63 11.26 16.00 7.96
CA ALA A 63 11.31 15.06 9.09
C ALA A 63 12.24 15.54 10.20
N ILE A 64 13.41 16.11 9.86
CA ILE A 64 14.35 16.66 10.84
C ILE A 64 13.76 17.88 11.54
N VAL A 65 13.19 18.81 10.77
CA VAL A 65 12.56 20.01 11.32
C VAL A 65 11.42 19.65 12.28
N ALA A 66 10.53 18.75 11.87
CA ALA A 66 9.42 18.29 12.71
C ALA A 66 9.91 17.57 13.98
N TYR A 67 10.98 16.80 13.88
CA TYR A 67 11.56 16.14 15.05
C TYR A 67 12.23 17.14 16.01
N ALA A 68 12.87 18.18 15.49
CA ALA A 68 13.44 19.26 16.29
C ALA A 68 12.37 20.04 17.05
N ASP A 69 11.26 20.38 16.39
CA ASP A 69 10.12 21.05 17.01
C ASP A 69 9.49 20.20 18.13
N GLN A 70 9.32 18.90 17.91
CA GLN A 70 8.78 17.97 18.92
C GLN A 70 9.68 17.86 20.17
N HIS A 71 10.98 18.01 20.01
CA HIS A 71 11.95 17.91 21.11
C HIS A 71 12.33 19.29 21.70
N ALA A 72 11.59 20.34 21.31
CA ALA A 72 11.86 21.72 21.76
C ALA A 72 13.34 22.15 21.58
N ALA A 73 13.96 21.72 20.49
CA ALA A 73 15.32 22.12 20.17
C ALA A 73 15.38 23.64 19.93
N PRO A 74 16.45 24.32 20.35
CA PRO A 74 16.59 25.78 20.17
C PRO A 74 16.44 26.16 18.68
N ASN A 75 15.62 27.17 18.40
CA ASN A 75 15.44 27.64 17.04
C ASN A 75 16.63 28.48 16.62
N GLN A 76 17.43 27.98 15.68
CA GLN A 76 18.54 28.69 15.08
C GLN A 76 18.26 29.04 13.62
N THR A 77 18.99 29.97 13.07
CA THR A 77 18.86 30.37 11.67
C THR A 77 20.18 30.13 10.96
N ALA A 78 20.09 29.38 9.85
CA ALA A 78 21.22 29.23 8.95
C ALA A 78 21.19 30.34 7.88
N THR A 79 22.36 30.81 7.53
CA THR A 79 22.62 31.74 6.43
C THR A 79 23.51 31.08 5.38
N GLU A 80 23.56 31.65 4.18
CA GLU A 80 24.34 31.09 3.05
C GLU A 80 24.07 29.61 2.82
N VAL A 81 22.77 29.21 2.92
CA VAL A 81 22.39 27.81 2.72
C VAL A 81 22.45 27.46 1.24
N GLU A 82 23.19 26.40 0.91
CA GLU A 82 23.36 25.89 -0.43
C GLU A 82 23.02 24.38 -0.51
N ASN A 83 22.36 23.97 -1.57
CA ASN A 83 22.13 22.54 -1.85
C ASN A 83 23.40 21.96 -2.50
N LEU A 84 23.84 20.81 -2.00
CA LEU A 84 24.90 20.01 -2.58
C LEU A 84 24.26 18.83 -3.36
N PRO A 85 24.14 18.93 -4.70
CA PRO A 85 23.38 17.95 -5.48
C PRO A 85 23.88 16.51 -5.29
N GLY A 86 22.98 15.60 -4.85
CA GLY A 86 23.30 14.20 -4.58
C GLY A 86 24.00 13.94 -3.24
N TYR A 87 24.29 14.97 -2.44
CA TYR A 87 24.98 14.84 -1.16
C TYR A 87 24.18 15.34 0.04
N GLY A 88 23.55 16.52 -0.07
CA GLY A 88 22.83 17.12 1.06
C GLY A 88 22.79 18.64 0.99
N VAL A 89 23.00 19.30 2.13
CA VAL A 89 22.92 20.74 2.30
C VAL A 89 24.10 21.27 3.14
N ALA A 90 24.53 22.48 2.87
CA ALA A 90 25.52 23.19 3.64
C ALA A 90 25.05 24.61 3.99
N GLY A 91 25.61 25.20 5.02
CA GLY A 91 25.30 26.60 5.42
C GLY A 91 26.02 27.03 6.68
N LYS A 92 25.87 28.29 7.03
CA LYS A 92 26.47 28.90 8.23
C LYS A 92 25.45 29.08 9.34
N VAL A 93 25.81 28.70 10.55
CA VAL A 93 25.06 29.00 11.77
C VAL A 93 26.01 29.60 12.76
N ASN A 94 25.73 30.81 13.26
CA ASN A 94 26.62 31.57 14.15
C ASN A 94 28.07 31.64 13.61
N ASP A 95 28.23 32.04 12.34
CA ASP A 95 29.50 32.17 11.62
C ASP A 95 30.32 30.87 11.44
N THR A 96 29.83 29.74 11.90
CA THR A 96 30.45 28.42 11.68
C THR A 96 29.77 27.70 10.52
N TYR A 97 30.58 27.11 9.63
CA TYR A 97 30.10 26.38 8.47
C TYR A 97 29.80 24.92 8.82
N TYR A 98 28.58 24.49 8.53
CA TYR A 98 28.10 23.16 8.76
C TYR A 98 27.64 22.51 7.46
N LEU A 99 27.78 21.17 7.39
CA LEU A 99 27.22 20.38 6.32
C LEU A 99 26.31 19.28 6.92
N LEU A 100 25.17 19.05 6.28
CA LEU A 100 24.30 17.92 6.58
C LEU A 100 24.20 17.06 5.32
N VAL A 101 24.94 15.96 5.30
CA VAL A 101 25.24 15.21 4.06
C VAL A 101 25.15 13.70 4.23
N SER A 102 25.04 12.99 3.11
CA SER A 102 25.02 11.53 3.05
C SER A 102 26.40 10.92 3.32
N SER A 103 26.42 9.61 3.63
CA SER A 103 27.65 8.83 3.76
C SER A 103 28.52 8.85 2.49
N ARG A 104 27.90 9.02 1.33
CA ARG A 104 28.60 9.14 0.06
C ARG A 104 29.50 10.38 0.01
N TYR A 105 29.03 11.53 0.52
CA TYR A 105 29.84 12.73 0.61
C TYR A 105 31.09 12.51 1.46
N LEU A 106 30.93 11.81 2.61
CA LEU A 106 32.04 11.50 3.51
C LEU A 106 33.10 10.63 2.82
N ALA A 107 32.67 9.61 2.09
CA ALA A 107 33.55 8.73 1.34
C ALA A 107 34.29 9.48 0.20
N ASP A 108 33.56 10.29 -0.58
CA ASP A 108 34.13 11.02 -1.72
C ASP A 108 35.11 12.16 -1.29
N HIS A 109 35.06 12.58 -0.01
CA HIS A 109 35.91 13.64 0.55
C HIS A 109 36.92 13.15 1.63
N ASP A 110 37.09 11.82 1.75
CA ASP A 110 38.01 11.19 2.71
C ASP A 110 37.79 11.64 4.17
N ILE A 111 36.52 11.88 4.57
CA ILE A 111 36.15 12.23 5.92
C ILE A 111 35.91 10.95 6.73
N ALA A 112 36.74 10.73 7.77
CA ALA A 112 36.59 9.58 8.64
C ALA A 112 35.28 9.66 9.45
N PHE A 113 34.51 8.57 9.46
CA PHE A 113 33.28 8.45 10.25
C PHE A 113 33.01 7.02 10.70
N THR A 114 32.23 6.88 11.76
CA THR A 114 31.69 5.59 12.18
C THR A 114 30.32 5.43 11.57
N PRO A 115 30.10 4.41 10.71
CA PRO A 115 28.78 4.16 10.12
C PRO A 115 27.75 3.83 11.19
N VAL A 116 26.58 4.45 11.13
CA VAL A 116 25.45 4.08 11.96
C VAL A 116 24.86 2.78 11.45
N VAL A 117 24.77 1.77 12.34
CA VAL A 117 24.22 0.45 12.00
C VAL A 117 22.73 0.43 12.34
N GLN A 118 21.94 1.19 11.57
CA GLN A 118 20.47 1.22 11.69
C GLN A 118 19.83 1.31 10.32
N ASP A 119 18.61 0.77 10.23
CA ASP A 119 17.85 0.78 8.98
C ASP A 119 17.27 2.18 8.71
N GLY A 120 17.57 2.72 7.54
CA GLY A 120 17.07 4.03 7.10
C GLY A 120 18.07 4.80 6.25
N THR A 121 17.67 6.00 5.90
CA THR A 121 18.55 7.00 5.29
C THR A 121 19.32 7.73 6.39
N VAL A 122 20.63 7.75 6.29
CA VAL A 122 21.49 8.41 7.30
C VAL A 122 22.04 9.71 6.72
N SER A 123 21.85 10.80 7.45
CA SER A 123 22.48 12.09 7.19
C SER A 123 23.43 12.44 8.32
N TYR A 124 24.62 12.92 7.97
CA TYR A 124 25.70 13.24 8.90
C TYR A 124 25.90 14.75 9.01
N LEU A 125 25.90 15.27 10.23
CA LEU A 125 26.22 16.65 10.51
C LEU A 125 27.74 16.79 10.71
N ILE A 126 28.34 17.69 9.94
CA ILE A 126 29.78 17.93 9.92
C ILE A 126 30.08 19.37 10.32
N ALA A 127 31.08 19.55 11.15
CA ALA A 127 31.73 20.81 11.41
C ALA A 127 33.25 20.61 11.38
N ASP A 128 34.02 21.55 10.82
CA ASP A 128 35.49 21.52 10.77
C ASP A 128 36.06 20.18 10.27
N LYS A 129 35.44 19.60 9.22
CA LYS A 129 35.77 18.28 8.64
C LYS A 129 35.62 17.10 9.61
N GLN A 130 34.90 17.27 10.71
CA GLN A 130 34.60 16.21 11.67
C GLN A 130 33.11 15.95 11.72
N VAL A 131 32.72 14.67 11.74
CA VAL A 131 31.32 14.26 11.98
C VAL A 131 31.01 14.49 13.46
N ILE A 132 30.01 15.34 13.74
CA ILE A 132 29.56 15.66 15.09
C ILE A 132 28.27 14.95 15.50
N ALA A 133 27.42 14.63 14.53
CA ALA A 133 26.21 13.85 14.78
C ALA A 133 25.78 13.12 13.50
N ALA A 134 24.91 12.12 13.65
CA ALA A 134 24.21 11.47 12.55
C ALA A 134 22.73 11.29 12.89
N VAL A 135 21.87 11.50 11.91
CA VAL A 135 20.43 11.29 12.03
C VAL A 135 20.00 10.20 11.06
N VAL A 136 19.24 9.23 11.57
CA VAL A 136 18.63 8.17 10.78
C VAL A 136 17.16 8.48 10.57
N GLN A 137 16.73 8.40 9.35
CA GLN A 137 15.36 8.69 8.94
C GLN A 137 14.80 7.50 8.17
N SER A 138 13.60 7.11 8.51
CA SER A 138 12.88 6.07 7.78
C SER A 138 11.43 6.46 7.56
N ASP A 139 10.86 5.88 6.52
CA ASP A 139 9.43 5.98 6.29
C ASP A 139 8.70 5.07 7.28
N SER A 140 7.83 5.67 8.09
CA SER A 140 7.15 4.98 9.19
C SER A 140 6.12 4.00 8.67
N LEU A 141 6.13 2.77 9.19
CA LEU A 141 5.04 1.82 8.96
C LEU A 141 3.71 2.39 9.45
N ARG A 142 2.64 2.11 8.71
CA ARG A 142 1.29 2.43 9.18
C ARG A 142 0.95 1.57 10.40
N ASP A 143 0.32 2.14 11.41
CA ASP A 143 -0.13 1.42 12.61
C ASP A 143 -1.01 0.21 12.26
N THR A 144 -1.75 0.31 11.17
CA THR A 144 -2.66 -0.74 10.69
C THR A 144 -1.98 -1.80 9.82
N ALA A 145 -0.70 -1.64 9.44
CA ALA A 145 -0.04 -2.54 8.49
C ALA A 145 0.10 -3.97 9.02
N LYS A 146 0.47 -4.12 10.29
CA LYS A 146 0.64 -5.45 10.92
C LYS A 146 -0.67 -6.22 11.01
N ASP A 147 -1.74 -5.55 11.45
CA ASP A 147 -3.07 -6.17 11.53
C ASP A 147 -3.63 -6.48 10.14
N PHE A 148 -3.38 -5.63 9.16
CA PHE A 148 -3.75 -5.87 7.77
C PHE A 148 -3.11 -7.15 7.22
N VAL A 149 -1.78 -7.29 7.34
CA VAL A 149 -1.06 -8.48 6.90
C VAL A 149 -1.57 -9.75 7.61
N LYS A 150 -1.79 -9.69 8.92
CA LYS A 150 -2.38 -10.79 9.69
C LYS A 150 -3.77 -11.17 9.18
N GLN A 151 -4.59 -10.22 8.77
CA GLN A 151 -5.92 -10.49 8.22
C GLN A 151 -5.87 -11.08 6.82
N LEU A 152 -4.90 -10.71 5.97
CA LEU A 152 -4.66 -11.36 4.68
C LEU A 152 -4.33 -12.85 4.88
N LEU A 153 -3.40 -13.15 5.77
CA LEU A 153 -3.01 -14.54 6.10
C LEU A 153 -4.20 -15.36 6.61
N LYS A 154 -5.04 -14.79 7.48
CA LYS A 154 -6.28 -15.45 7.97
C LYS A 154 -7.27 -15.76 6.84
N GLN A 155 -7.26 -14.99 5.76
CA GLN A 155 -8.09 -15.23 4.58
C GLN A 155 -7.46 -16.19 3.57
N GLY A 156 -6.27 -16.75 3.87
CA GLY A 156 -5.51 -17.62 2.96
C GLY A 156 -4.82 -16.87 1.82
N ILE A 157 -4.63 -15.54 1.96
CA ILE A 157 -3.95 -14.71 0.98
C ILE A 157 -2.50 -14.54 1.45
N THR A 158 -1.55 -14.94 0.60
CA THR A 158 -0.11 -14.82 0.88
C THR A 158 0.36 -13.38 0.63
N PRO A 159 0.82 -12.66 1.67
CA PRO A 159 1.40 -11.34 1.51
C PRO A 159 2.81 -11.44 0.91
N VAL A 160 3.14 -10.55 0.00
CA VAL A 160 4.44 -10.44 -0.66
C VAL A 160 4.88 -8.98 -0.63
N LEU A 161 6.05 -8.72 -0.05
CA LEU A 161 6.63 -7.38 -0.06
C LEU A 161 7.44 -7.18 -1.35
N VAL A 162 7.16 -6.10 -2.07
CA VAL A 162 7.84 -5.72 -3.31
C VAL A 162 8.32 -4.27 -3.19
N THR A 163 9.62 -4.03 -3.24
CA THR A 163 10.16 -2.67 -3.04
C THR A 163 11.44 -2.44 -3.86
N GLY A 164 11.67 -1.18 -4.23
CA GLY A 164 12.94 -0.72 -4.81
C GLY A 164 14.04 -0.51 -3.78
N ASP A 165 13.75 -0.62 -2.48
CA ASP A 165 14.75 -0.46 -1.44
C ASP A 165 15.75 -1.61 -1.38
N ASN A 166 16.87 -1.39 -0.70
CA ASN A 166 17.86 -2.43 -0.47
C ASN A 166 17.30 -3.58 0.37
N ILE A 167 17.93 -4.76 0.22
CA ILE A 167 17.48 -6.01 0.85
C ILE A 167 17.40 -5.91 2.39
N LYS A 168 18.32 -5.18 3.04
CA LYS A 168 18.33 -5.05 4.51
C LYS A 168 17.11 -4.32 5.01
N THR A 169 16.79 -3.17 4.42
CA THR A 169 15.59 -2.38 4.77
C THR A 169 14.31 -3.15 4.48
N ALA A 170 14.23 -3.83 3.32
CA ALA A 170 13.09 -4.65 2.96
C ALA A 170 12.87 -5.80 3.97
N GLN A 171 13.94 -6.49 4.35
CA GLN A 171 13.87 -7.60 5.31
C GLN A 171 13.49 -7.13 6.72
N ALA A 172 13.95 -5.96 7.16
CA ALA A 172 13.56 -5.38 8.44
C ALA A 172 12.05 -5.13 8.51
N VAL A 173 11.48 -4.53 7.45
CA VAL A 173 10.03 -4.31 7.33
C VAL A 173 9.25 -5.62 7.28
N ALA A 174 9.71 -6.58 6.48
CA ALA A 174 9.07 -7.88 6.35
C ALA A 174 9.02 -8.63 7.68
N ASN A 175 10.11 -8.62 8.45
CA ASN A 175 10.19 -9.25 9.78
C ASN A 175 9.20 -8.60 10.76
N GLN A 176 9.06 -7.27 10.76
CA GLN A 176 8.10 -6.56 11.61
C GLN A 176 6.65 -6.90 11.27
N LEU A 177 6.36 -7.15 9.99
CA LEU A 177 5.04 -7.47 9.48
C LEU A 177 4.75 -8.96 9.37
N THR A 178 5.74 -9.82 9.62
CA THR A 178 5.63 -11.28 9.47
C THR A 178 5.31 -11.67 8.01
N ILE A 179 6.07 -11.11 7.07
CA ILE A 179 6.00 -11.41 5.63
C ILE A 179 7.21 -12.25 5.24
N ASP A 180 6.98 -13.47 4.72
CA ASP A 180 8.07 -14.39 4.35
C ASP A 180 8.61 -14.12 2.94
N ALA A 181 7.75 -13.68 2.02
CA ALA A 181 8.11 -13.43 0.63
C ALA A 181 8.51 -11.97 0.41
N VAL A 182 9.80 -11.74 0.11
CA VAL A 182 10.36 -10.39 -0.06
C VAL A 182 11.10 -10.30 -1.40
N HIS A 183 10.78 -9.27 -2.16
CA HIS A 183 11.49 -8.88 -3.38
C HIS A 183 11.97 -7.43 -3.19
N ALA A 184 13.27 -7.29 -3.01
CA ALA A 184 13.96 -6.02 -2.82
C ALA A 184 14.71 -5.60 -4.08
N GLU A 185 15.09 -4.31 -4.17
CA GLU A 185 15.86 -3.75 -5.29
C GLU A 185 15.16 -3.91 -6.65
N VAL A 186 13.81 -3.97 -6.63
CA VAL A 186 12.99 -4.23 -7.81
C VAL A 186 12.69 -2.93 -8.54
N SER A 187 13.10 -2.84 -9.81
CA SER A 187 12.73 -1.73 -10.69
C SER A 187 11.24 -1.76 -11.08
N PRO A 188 10.66 -0.64 -11.57
CA PRO A 188 9.27 -0.62 -12.03
C PRO A 188 8.95 -1.67 -13.11
N GLN A 189 9.88 -1.96 -14.01
CA GLN A 189 9.75 -2.99 -15.06
C GLN A 189 9.74 -4.40 -14.47
N GLU A 190 10.61 -4.65 -13.49
CA GLU A 190 10.66 -5.94 -12.81
C GLU A 190 9.42 -6.17 -11.94
N LYS A 191 8.80 -5.12 -11.37
CA LYS A 191 7.51 -5.25 -10.68
C LYS A 191 6.42 -5.82 -11.58
N ILE A 192 6.36 -5.40 -12.85
CA ILE A 192 5.40 -5.94 -13.84
C ILE A 192 5.66 -7.43 -14.09
N ALA A 193 6.93 -7.79 -14.33
CA ALA A 193 7.31 -9.18 -14.55
C ALA A 193 7.00 -10.07 -13.33
N LEU A 194 7.23 -9.55 -12.14
CA LEU A 194 6.93 -10.23 -10.88
C LEU A 194 5.43 -10.49 -10.72
N VAL A 195 4.58 -9.50 -10.99
CA VAL A 195 3.12 -9.69 -11.02
C VAL A 195 2.73 -10.80 -11.97
N ALA A 196 3.28 -10.78 -13.21
CA ALA A 196 3.00 -11.80 -14.22
C ALA A 196 3.47 -13.21 -13.80
N ASP A 197 4.58 -13.32 -13.07
CA ASP A 197 5.06 -14.60 -12.55
C ASP A 197 4.16 -15.16 -11.45
N TYR A 198 3.75 -14.34 -10.50
CA TYR A 198 2.80 -14.76 -9.47
C TYR A 198 1.43 -15.12 -10.05
N GLN A 199 1.00 -14.49 -11.15
CA GLN A 199 -0.24 -14.83 -11.86
C GLN A 199 -0.27 -16.26 -12.40
N LYS A 200 0.87 -16.86 -12.73
CA LYS A 200 0.98 -18.28 -13.13
C LYS A 200 0.62 -19.25 -12.00
N ARG A 201 0.75 -18.79 -10.74
CA ARG A 201 0.52 -19.57 -9.51
C ARG A 201 -0.84 -19.31 -8.88
N GLY A 202 -1.49 -18.21 -9.23
CA GLY A 202 -2.80 -17.84 -8.72
C GLY A 202 -3.15 -16.38 -8.99
N ARG A 203 -4.36 -15.96 -8.62
CA ARG A 203 -4.78 -14.57 -8.80
C ARG A 203 -4.03 -13.63 -7.87
N VAL A 204 -3.56 -12.53 -8.44
CA VAL A 204 -2.73 -11.52 -7.78
C VAL A 204 -3.54 -10.25 -7.53
N MET A 205 -3.49 -9.77 -6.30
CA MET A 205 -3.84 -8.40 -5.93
C MET A 205 -2.55 -7.60 -5.81
N MET A 206 -2.44 -6.48 -6.54
CA MET A 206 -1.35 -5.52 -6.37
C MET A 206 -1.86 -4.30 -5.59
N ILE A 207 -1.10 -3.89 -4.57
CA ILE A 207 -1.40 -2.73 -3.74
C ILE A 207 -0.22 -1.77 -3.81
N GLY A 208 -0.45 -0.54 -4.22
CA GLY A 208 0.58 0.48 -4.41
C GLY A 208 0.06 1.91 -4.27
N ASP A 209 0.94 2.90 -4.44
CA ASP A 209 0.60 4.32 -4.37
C ASP A 209 -0.04 4.86 -5.67
N GLY A 210 0.01 4.10 -6.74
CA GLY A 210 -0.54 4.46 -8.05
C GLY A 210 0.31 5.42 -8.87
N ILE A 211 1.45 5.89 -8.37
CA ILE A 211 2.37 6.77 -9.11
C ILE A 211 3.47 5.94 -9.76
N ASN A 212 4.26 5.27 -8.95
CA ASN A 212 5.39 4.45 -9.41
C ASN A 212 4.95 3.03 -9.82
N ASP A 213 3.82 2.58 -9.27
CA ASP A 213 3.30 1.22 -9.45
C ASP A 213 2.20 1.11 -10.49
N ALA A 214 1.84 2.20 -11.18
CA ALA A 214 0.73 2.23 -12.15
C ALA A 214 0.79 1.08 -13.19
N PRO A 215 1.94 0.76 -13.80
CA PRO A 215 2.02 -0.36 -14.75
C PRO A 215 1.84 -1.73 -14.08
N ALA A 216 2.36 -1.93 -12.88
CA ALA A 216 2.20 -3.17 -12.11
C ALA A 216 0.75 -3.34 -11.61
N LEU A 217 0.09 -2.24 -11.21
CA LEU A 217 -1.33 -2.21 -10.87
C LEU A 217 -2.19 -2.62 -12.07
N ALA A 218 -1.93 -2.05 -13.25
CA ALA A 218 -2.67 -2.39 -14.48
C ALA A 218 -2.50 -3.85 -14.91
N GLN A 219 -1.35 -4.48 -14.60
CA GLN A 219 -1.08 -5.88 -14.90
C GLN A 219 -1.82 -6.85 -13.97
N ALA A 220 -2.13 -6.47 -12.72
CA ALA A 220 -2.71 -7.35 -11.71
C ALA A 220 -4.14 -7.82 -12.05
N ASN A 221 -4.58 -8.93 -11.42
CA ASN A 221 -5.96 -9.38 -11.53
C ASN A 221 -6.93 -8.51 -10.73
N LEU A 222 -6.44 -7.91 -9.67
CA LEU A 222 -7.09 -6.91 -8.84
C LEU A 222 -6.06 -5.86 -8.45
N SER A 223 -6.35 -4.61 -8.68
CA SER A 223 -5.47 -3.50 -8.33
C SER A 223 -6.11 -2.59 -7.29
N VAL A 224 -5.32 -2.23 -6.28
CA VAL A 224 -5.74 -1.34 -5.20
C VAL A 224 -4.73 -0.21 -5.06
N ALA A 225 -5.13 1.00 -5.38
CA ALA A 225 -4.31 2.19 -5.14
C ALA A 225 -4.62 2.81 -3.79
N ILE A 226 -3.58 3.16 -3.03
CA ILE A 226 -3.64 3.87 -1.76
C ILE A 226 -3.14 5.29 -1.98
N GLY A 227 -3.90 6.27 -1.53
CA GLY A 227 -3.54 7.67 -1.74
C GLY A 227 -4.55 8.38 -2.62
N ALA A 228 -5.40 9.15 -2.00
CA ALA A 228 -6.40 9.93 -2.71
C ALA A 228 -5.74 11.06 -3.48
N GLY A 229 -5.90 11.09 -4.77
CA GLY A 229 -5.84 12.32 -5.50
C GLY A 229 -5.02 12.40 -6.77
N THR A 230 -4.26 11.39 -7.15
CA THR A 230 -3.65 11.42 -8.48
C THR A 230 -4.61 10.83 -9.51
N GLN A 231 -4.88 11.56 -10.60
CA GLN A 231 -5.64 11.03 -11.73
C GLN A 231 -5.03 9.74 -12.29
N VAL A 232 -3.71 9.57 -12.13
CA VAL A 232 -2.97 8.38 -12.53
C VAL A 232 -3.38 7.16 -11.69
N ALA A 233 -3.49 7.28 -10.37
CA ALA A 233 -3.95 6.20 -9.50
C ALA A 233 -5.39 5.77 -9.84
N GLN A 234 -6.27 6.75 -10.11
CA GLN A 234 -7.66 6.48 -10.50
C GLN A 234 -7.78 5.80 -11.87
N ALA A 235 -6.87 6.08 -12.80
CA ALA A 235 -6.87 5.47 -14.12
C ALA A 235 -6.26 4.05 -14.14
N SER A 236 -5.40 3.72 -13.18
CA SER A 236 -4.59 2.50 -13.18
C SER A 236 -5.08 1.41 -12.23
N ALA A 237 -6.01 1.72 -11.32
CA ALA A 237 -6.48 0.78 -10.31
C ALA A 237 -7.98 0.45 -10.44
N ASP A 238 -8.34 -0.80 -10.20
CA ASP A 238 -9.74 -1.26 -10.11
C ASP A 238 -10.46 -0.65 -8.89
N THR A 239 -9.71 -0.39 -7.83
CA THR A 239 -10.21 0.15 -6.57
C THR A 239 -9.24 1.19 -6.03
N VAL A 240 -9.73 2.37 -5.70
CA VAL A 240 -8.95 3.44 -5.09
C VAL A 240 -9.42 3.67 -3.67
N LEU A 241 -8.49 3.56 -2.72
CA LEU A 241 -8.75 3.86 -1.30
C LEU A 241 -8.48 5.34 -1.02
N ILE A 242 -9.53 6.12 -0.94
CA ILE A 242 -9.46 7.57 -0.69
C ILE A 242 -8.92 7.89 0.72
N ALA A 243 -9.12 7.02 1.70
CA ALA A 243 -8.82 7.28 3.11
C ALA A 243 -7.47 6.71 3.58
N ASN A 244 -6.56 6.29 2.73
CA ASN A 244 -5.25 5.72 3.10
C ASN A 244 -5.31 4.65 4.23
N HIS A 245 -6.40 3.89 4.33
CA HIS A 245 -6.68 3.00 5.44
C HIS A 245 -6.68 1.53 4.98
N LEU A 246 -5.58 0.81 5.19
CA LEU A 246 -5.38 -0.59 4.76
C LEU A 246 -6.53 -1.55 5.13
N PRO A 247 -7.12 -1.50 6.35
CA PRO A 247 -8.23 -2.37 6.72
C PRO A 247 -9.42 -2.32 5.77
N LYS A 248 -9.64 -1.22 5.05
CA LYS A 248 -10.71 -1.12 4.05
C LYS A 248 -10.56 -2.11 2.89
N ILE A 249 -9.35 -2.57 2.60
CA ILE A 249 -9.11 -3.64 1.62
C ILE A 249 -9.75 -4.94 2.11
N ILE A 250 -9.64 -5.24 3.39
CA ILE A 250 -10.25 -6.42 4.01
C ILE A 250 -11.77 -6.34 3.95
N ASP A 251 -12.33 -5.16 4.27
CA ASP A 251 -13.79 -4.92 4.15
C ASP A 251 -14.26 -5.13 2.71
N PHE A 252 -13.50 -4.60 1.74
CA PHE A 252 -13.78 -4.79 0.31
C PHE A 252 -13.73 -6.27 -0.12
N LEU A 253 -12.71 -7.02 0.28
CA LEU A 253 -12.60 -8.45 -0.01
C LEU A 253 -13.76 -9.25 0.60
N ALA A 254 -14.15 -8.91 1.83
CA ALA A 254 -15.30 -9.53 2.49
C ALA A 254 -16.62 -9.22 1.77
N LEU A 255 -16.81 -7.97 1.35
CA LEU A 255 -17.97 -7.55 0.57
C LEU A 255 -18.03 -8.27 -0.78
N ALA A 256 -16.88 -8.36 -1.48
CA ALA A 256 -16.79 -9.06 -2.76
C ALA A 256 -17.17 -10.54 -2.64
N LYS A 257 -16.72 -11.24 -1.59
CA LYS A 257 -17.10 -12.64 -1.31
C LYS A 257 -18.61 -12.77 -1.10
N ARG A 258 -19.21 -11.89 -0.29
CA ARG A 258 -20.67 -11.90 -0.06
C ARG A 258 -21.45 -11.61 -1.34
N ALA A 259 -21.03 -10.61 -2.11
CA ALA A 259 -21.66 -10.28 -3.40
C ALA A 259 -21.60 -11.44 -4.38
N ASN A 260 -20.47 -12.14 -4.46
CA ASN A 260 -20.32 -13.31 -5.32
C ASN A 260 -21.24 -14.47 -4.90
N VAL A 261 -21.37 -14.74 -3.60
CA VAL A 261 -22.33 -15.75 -3.09
C VAL A 261 -23.75 -15.38 -3.49
N LYS A 262 -24.16 -14.12 -3.28
CA LYS A 262 -25.49 -13.64 -3.69
C LYS A 262 -25.71 -13.71 -5.20
N GLN A 263 -24.69 -13.44 -5.98
CA GLN A 263 -24.76 -13.59 -7.44
C GLN A 263 -25.00 -15.05 -7.85
N ILE A 264 -24.31 -16.01 -7.24
CA ILE A 264 -24.48 -17.43 -7.50
C ILE A 264 -25.88 -17.89 -7.06
N GLU A 265 -26.34 -17.49 -5.88
CA GLU A 265 -27.69 -17.76 -5.39
C GLU A 265 -28.75 -17.23 -6.38
N ASN A 266 -28.61 -15.99 -6.82
CA ASN A 266 -29.52 -15.38 -7.79
C ASN A 266 -29.51 -16.09 -9.16
N LEU A 267 -28.33 -16.55 -9.60
CA LEU A 267 -28.21 -17.33 -10.82
C LEU A 267 -28.99 -18.67 -10.71
N TRP A 268 -28.87 -19.36 -9.57
CA TRP A 268 -29.62 -20.59 -9.31
C TRP A 268 -31.12 -20.32 -9.23
N TRP A 269 -31.57 -19.26 -8.57
CA TRP A 269 -32.99 -18.93 -8.52
C TRP A 269 -33.52 -18.44 -9.86
N GLY A 270 -32.74 -17.69 -10.65
CA GLY A 270 -33.19 -17.18 -11.96
C GLY A 270 -33.10 -18.17 -13.10
N ALA A 271 -32.07 -19.02 -13.13
CA ALA A 271 -31.85 -20.00 -14.19
C ALA A 271 -32.28 -21.41 -13.81
N GLY A 272 -32.19 -21.78 -12.54
CA GLY A 272 -32.40 -23.15 -12.07
C GLY A 272 -33.84 -23.66 -12.30
N TYR A 273 -34.82 -22.77 -12.09
CA TYR A 273 -36.21 -23.17 -12.36
C TYR A 273 -36.44 -23.44 -13.86
N ASN A 274 -35.75 -22.74 -14.77
CA ASN A 274 -35.89 -22.96 -16.22
C ASN A 274 -35.40 -24.33 -16.65
N ILE A 275 -34.42 -24.91 -15.95
CA ILE A 275 -33.92 -26.29 -16.20
C ILE A 275 -35.04 -27.29 -16.04
N ILE A 276 -35.99 -27.04 -15.13
CA ILE A 276 -37.16 -27.91 -14.88
C ILE A 276 -38.36 -27.48 -15.74
N ALA A 277 -38.63 -26.18 -15.78
CA ALA A 277 -39.80 -25.62 -16.43
C ALA A 277 -39.77 -25.75 -17.96
N MET A 278 -38.63 -25.57 -18.63
CA MET A 278 -38.54 -25.72 -20.08
C MET A 278 -38.81 -27.13 -20.59
N PRO A 279 -38.23 -28.20 -20.04
CA PRO A 279 -38.57 -29.58 -20.44
C PRO A 279 -40.04 -29.92 -20.20
N LEU A 280 -40.60 -29.46 -19.08
CA LEU A 280 -42.03 -29.65 -18.78
C LEU A 280 -42.92 -28.91 -19.77
N ALA A 281 -42.58 -27.68 -20.12
CA ALA A 281 -43.29 -26.89 -21.12
C ALA A 281 -43.17 -27.51 -22.54
N ALA A 282 -42.00 -28.11 -22.84
CA ALA A 282 -41.79 -28.86 -24.09
C ALA A 282 -42.51 -30.21 -24.14
N GLY A 283 -43.25 -30.59 -23.09
CA GLY A 283 -44.07 -31.78 -23.06
C GLY A 283 -43.34 -33.12 -22.83
N ILE A 284 -42.14 -33.10 -22.24
CA ILE A 284 -41.35 -34.32 -21.97
C ILE A 284 -42.15 -35.31 -21.12
N LEU A 285 -43.02 -34.84 -20.22
CA LEU A 285 -43.89 -35.66 -19.39
C LEU A 285 -45.33 -35.78 -19.90
N SER A 286 -45.60 -35.38 -21.15
CA SER A 286 -46.93 -35.47 -21.75
C SER A 286 -47.45 -36.90 -21.80
N GLY A 287 -46.58 -37.90 -22.01
CA GLY A 287 -46.90 -39.33 -21.95
C GLY A 287 -47.41 -39.83 -20.59
N PHE A 288 -47.13 -39.08 -19.52
CA PHE A 288 -47.63 -39.34 -18.16
C PHE A 288 -48.80 -38.43 -17.77
N GLY A 289 -49.36 -37.68 -18.73
CA GLY A 289 -50.46 -36.75 -18.49
C GLY A 289 -50.07 -35.45 -17.81
N ILE A 290 -48.76 -35.14 -17.66
CA ILE A 290 -48.25 -33.95 -17.03
C ILE A 290 -47.86 -32.95 -18.10
N LEU A 291 -48.65 -31.86 -18.22
CA LEU A 291 -48.37 -30.72 -19.09
C LEU A 291 -48.31 -29.44 -18.25
N LEU A 292 -47.27 -28.64 -18.47
CA LEU A 292 -47.15 -27.35 -17.79
C LEU A 292 -48.15 -26.35 -18.42
N ASN A 293 -49.12 -25.88 -17.64
CA ASN A 293 -50.02 -24.81 -18.09
C ASN A 293 -49.20 -23.50 -18.24
N PRO A 294 -49.29 -22.79 -19.37
CA PRO A 294 -48.58 -21.54 -19.61
C PRO A 294 -48.81 -20.48 -18.52
N MET A 295 -49.99 -20.44 -17.93
CA MET A 295 -50.31 -19.52 -16.83
C MET A 295 -49.49 -19.85 -15.56
N ILE A 296 -49.33 -21.12 -15.24
CA ILE A 296 -48.52 -21.59 -14.10
C ILE A 296 -47.04 -21.24 -14.35
N GLY A 297 -46.55 -21.44 -15.57
CA GLY A 297 -45.20 -21.04 -15.97
C GLY A 297 -44.94 -19.54 -15.77
N ALA A 298 -45.86 -18.68 -16.15
CA ALA A 298 -45.77 -17.24 -15.99
C ALA A 298 -45.76 -16.84 -14.48
N ILE A 299 -46.57 -17.49 -13.65
CA ILE A 299 -46.59 -17.21 -12.20
C ILE A 299 -45.26 -17.62 -11.57
N ILE A 300 -44.70 -18.77 -11.89
CA ILE A 300 -43.42 -19.27 -11.35
C ILE A 300 -42.31 -18.32 -11.76
N MET A 301 -42.27 -17.82 -13.00
CA MET A 301 -41.31 -16.84 -13.47
C MET A 301 -41.38 -15.50 -12.68
N SER A 302 -42.59 -15.03 -12.42
CA SER A 302 -42.81 -13.81 -11.64
C SER A 302 -42.33 -13.97 -10.19
N ILE A 303 -42.61 -15.11 -9.58
CA ILE A 303 -42.16 -15.45 -8.21
C ILE A 303 -40.64 -15.56 -8.18
N SER A 304 -39.99 -16.20 -9.15
CA SER A 304 -38.54 -16.30 -9.26
C SER A 304 -37.88 -14.92 -9.32
N THR A 305 -38.43 -14.01 -10.14
CA THR A 305 -37.94 -12.64 -10.23
C THR A 305 -38.04 -11.89 -8.90
N LEU A 306 -39.16 -12.07 -8.18
CA LEU A 306 -39.33 -11.46 -6.85
C LEU A 306 -38.32 -12.02 -5.84
N ILE A 307 -38.09 -13.35 -5.85
CA ILE A 307 -37.10 -13.99 -4.96
C ILE A 307 -35.72 -13.44 -5.23
N VAL A 308 -35.28 -13.31 -6.49
CA VAL A 308 -33.99 -12.75 -6.89
C VAL A 308 -33.85 -11.30 -6.38
N ALA A 309 -34.89 -10.48 -6.53
CA ALA A 309 -34.88 -9.11 -6.05
C ALA A 309 -34.77 -9.03 -4.52
N LEU A 310 -35.56 -9.81 -3.79
CA LEU A 310 -35.51 -9.87 -2.33
C LEU A 310 -34.15 -10.40 -1.85
N ASN A 311 -33.59 -11.43 -2.48
CA ASN A 311 -32.28 -11.95 -2.14
C ASN A 311 -31.16 -10.92 -2.36
N ALA A 312 -31.21 -10.16 -3.46
CA ALA A 312 -30.26 -9.08 -3.71
C ALA A 312 -30.31 -7.98 -2.62
N MET A 313 -31.51 -7.67 -2.10
CA MET A 313 -31.69 -6.68 -1.02
C MET A 313 -31.08 -7.15 0.32
N THR A 314 -30.86 -8.44 0.52
CA THR A 314 -30.20 -8.96 1.73
C THR A 314 -28.68 -8.78 1.75
N LEU A 315 -28.09 -8.20 0.71
CA LEU A 315 -26.67 -7.86 0.68
C LEU A 315 -26.39 -6.71 1.66
N ASN A 316 -26.09 -7.04 2.90
CA ASN A 316 -25.70 -6.07 3.91
C ASN A 316 -24.23 -5.69 3.70
N THR A 317 -23.95 -4.38 3.61
CA THR A 317 -22.61 -3.85 3.76
C THR A 317 -22.10 -4.20 5.16
N PRO A 318 -20.81 -4.57 5.33
CA PRO A 318 -20.27 -4.80 6.66
C PRO A 318 -20.50 -3.55 7.51
N ALA A 319 -20.99 -3.76 8.75
CA ALA A 319 -21.15 -2.67 9.70
C ALA A 319 -19.82 -1.92 9.80
N LYS A 320 -19.87 -0.58 9.77
CA LYS A 320 -18.68 0.26 9.93
C LYS A 320 -17.94 -0.21 11.19
N SER A 321 -16.77 -0.83 11.04
CA SER A 321 -15.84 -0.95 12.15
C SER A 321 -15.46 0.47 12.56
N ARG A 322 -15.91 0.89 13.74
CA ARG A 322 -15.54 2.14 14.39
C ARG A 322 -14.07 2.16 14.73
#